data_5c50ca212f603cea9fb13a035dde9818
#
_entry.id   5c50ca212f603cea9fb13a035dde9818
#
_cell.length_a   1.000
_cell.length_b   1.000
_cell.length_c   1.000
_cell.angle_alpha   90.00
_cell.angle_beta   90.00
_cell.angle_gamma   90.00
#
_symmetry.space_group_name_H-M   'P 1'
#
loop_
_entity.id
_entity.type
_entity.pdbx_description
1 polymer ?
#
loop_
_entity_poly.entity_id
_entity_poly.type
_entity_poly.pdbx_seq_one_letter_code
_entity_poly.pdbx_strand_id
1 'polypeptide(L)'
;TAAGLEILKAGPAGLADEVELQGEIRVAPNSEAVVLAPVSGVVVSAPASLGQSVKAGEVLATLESRELADFKRAYLEARERAWLAESTFQREAMLWKEKITAEQDYLIAKSAKAEADINVASSRAALLAFGLTEGELKSLRLEQPGNLARLVVRAPRNGRVTARDLAPGQRISPDSALFTISDLDRLVA
;
A
#
# COMPACT_ATOMS: atom_id res chain seq x y z
N THR A 1 -32.63 -59.62 -56.20
CA THR A 1 -32.22 -58.22 -56.27
C THR A 1 -33.44 -57.33 -56.34
N ALA A 2 -34.12 -57.10 -55.29
CA ALA A 2 -35.12 -56.07 -55.25
C ALA A 2 -35.25 -55.59 -53.82
N ALA A 3 -35.25 -54.32 -53.65
CA ALA A 3 -35.36 -53.58 -52.43
C ALA A 3 -33.97 -53.24 -51.82
N GLY A 4 -33.56 -52.05 -51.95
CA GLY A 4 -32.32 -51.49 -51.35
C GLY A 4 -32.40 -51.44 -49.81
N LEU A 5 -32.34 -52.65 -49.23
CA LEU A 5 -32.20 -52.82 -47.79
C LEU A 5 -30.74 -52.97 -47.47
N GLU A 6 -30.15 -51.91 -46.88
CA GLU A 6 -28.84 -51.97 -46.32
C GLU A 6 -28.91 -52.47 -44.87
N ILE A 7 -28.33 -53.65 -44.65
CA ILE A 7 -28.28 -54.27 -43.31
C ILE A 7 -27.00 -53.82 -42.65
N LEU A 8 -27.09 -52.85 -41.73
CA LEU A 8 -25.99 -52.43 -40.89
C LEU A 8 -25.99 -53.29 -39.61
N LYS A 9 -24.82 -53.81 -39.25
CA LYS A 9 -24.65 -54.47 -37.94
C LYS A 9 -24.63 -53.40 -36.84
N ALA A 10 -25.54 -53.53 -35.91
CA ALA A 10 -25.53 -52.77 -34.70
C ALA A 10 -24.27 -53.09 -33.87
N GLY A 11 -23.43 -52.14 -33.64
CA GLY A 11 -22.27 -52.21 -32.76
C GLY A 11 -22.55 -51.46 -31.46
N PRO A 12 -21.71 -51.61 -30.43
CA PRO A 12 -21.82 -50.79 -29.20
C PRO A 12 -21.60 -49.32 -29.56
N ALA A 13 -22.66 -48.53 -29.42
CA ALA A 13 -22.60 -47.08 -29.54
C ALA A 13 -22.49 -46.50 -28.12
N GLY A 14 -21.43 -45.76 -27.84
CA GLY A 14 -21.38 -44.94 -26.65
C GLY A 14 -22.31 -43.73 -26.85
N LEU A 15 -23.39 -43.68 -26.11
CA LEU A 15 -24.21 -42.47 -25.99
C LEU A 15 -23.49 -41.57 -24.98
N ALA A 16 -22.91 -40.48 -25.46
CA ALA A 16 -22.48 -39.41 -24.59
C ALA A 16 -23.69 -38.51 -24.30
N ASP A 17 -24.15 -38.50 -23.06
CA ASP A 17 -25.12 -37.51 -22.62
C ASP A 17 -24.38 -36.14 -22.54
N GLU A 18 -24.61 -35.28 -23.50
CA GLU A 18 -24.16 -33.86 -23.42
C GLU A 18 -25.20 -33.10 -22.59
N VAL A 19 -24.73 -32.57 -21.44
CA VAL A 19 -25.52 -31.68 -20.61
C VAL A 19 -24.98 -30.27 -20.82
N GLU A 20 -25.76 -29.42 -21.47
CA GLU A 20 -25.47 -27.99 -21.54
C GLU A 20 -25.84 -27.31 -20.20
N LEU A 21 -24.85 -26.81 -19.49
CA LEU A 21 -25.04 -26.01 -18.27
C LEU A 21 -24.69 -24.55 -18.56
N GLN A 22 -25.62 -23.66 -18.25
CA GLN A 22 -25.35 -22.24 -18.25
C GLN A 22 -24.64 -21.88 -16.94
N GLY A 23 -23.46 -21.28 -17.03
CA GLY A 23 -22.66 -20.83 -15.90
C GLY A 23 -22.08 -19.43 -16.13
N GLU A 24 -21.76 -18.72 -15.06
CA GLU A 24 -21.06 -17.46 -15.08
C GLU A 24 -19.66 -17.65 -14.52
N ILE A 25 -18.63 -17.28 -15.31
CA ILE A 25 -17.24 -17.31 -14.85
C ILE A 25 -17.02 -16.08 -13.97
N ARG A 26 -16.65 -16.31 -12.71
CA ARG A 26 -16.31 -15.25 -11.74
C ARG A 26 -14.88 -15.42 -11.24
N VAL A 27 -14.29 -14.33 -10.80
CA VAL A 27 -13.00 -14.37 -10.10
C VAL A 27 -13.20 -15.08 -8.76
N ALA A 28 -12.29 -16.00 -8.42
CA ALA A 28 -12.39 -16.74 -7.16
C ALA A 28 -12.43 -15.81 -5.95
N PRO A 29 -13.19 -16.12 -4.89
CA PRO A 29 -13.15 -15.38 -3.65
C PRO A 29 -11.70 -15.22 -3.15
N ASN A 30 -11.33 -14.03 -2.66
CA ASN A 30 -9.97 -13.64 -2.24
C ASN A 30 -8.91 -13.49 -3.37
N SER A 31 -9.31 -13.60 -4.64
CA SER A 31 -8.43 -13.33 -5.78
C SER A 31 -8.46 -11.87 -6.23
N GLU A 32 -9.21 -11.04 -5.53
CA GLU A 32 -9.41 -9.62 -5.81
C GLU A 32 -8.85 -8.75 -4.69
N ALA A 33 -8.20 -7.64 -5.03
CA ALA A 33 -7.69 -6.64 -4.09
C ALA A 33 -8.13 -5.25 -4.54
N VAL A 34 -8.90 -4.56 -3.71
CA VAL A 34 -9.27 -3.16 -3.93
C VAL A 34 -8.22 -2.27 -3.31
N VAL A 35 -7.65 -1.38 -4.10
CA VAL A 35 -6.67 -0.37 -3.67
C VAL A 35 -7.42 0.91 -3.35
N LEU A 36 -7.48 1.26 -2.07
CA LEU A 36 -8.15 2.45 -1.58
C LEU A 36 -7.17 3.61 -1.42
N ALA A 37 -7.69 4.85 -1.47
CA ALA A 37 -6.92 6.04 -1.14
C ALA A 37 -6.78 6.17 0.38
N PRO A 38 -5.56 6.15 0.95
CA PRO A 38 -5.39 6.25 2.41
C PRO A 38 -5.53 7.70 2.93
N VAL A 39 -5.46 8.69 2.05
CA VAL A 39 -5.55 10.13 2.36
C VAL A 39 -6.28 10.87 1.26
N SER A 40 -6.82 12.06 1.59
CA SER A 40 -7.35 13.00 0.61
C SER A 40 -6.23 13.58 -0.26
N GLY A 41 -6.51 13.82 -1.54
CA GLY A 41 -5.51 14.40 -2.43
C GLY A 41 -5.98 14.63 -3.86
N VAL A 42 -5.03 14.99 -4.72
CA VAL A 42 -5.23 15.14 -6.17
C VAL A 42 -4.36 14.14 -6.90
N VAL A 43 -4.90 13.49 -7.91
CA VAL A 43 -4.14 12.56 -8.77
C VAL A 43 -3.19 13.35 -9.65
N VAL A 44 -1.89 13.16 -9.48
CA VAL A 44 -0.85 13.76 -10.33
C VAL A 44 -0.64 12.94 -11.59
N SER A 45 -0.52 11.62 -11.42
CA SER A 45 -0.34 10.69 -12.53
C SER A 45 -0.91 9.31 -12.20
N ALA A 46 -1.33 8.58 -13.22
CA ALA A 46 -1.82 7.21 -13.09
C ALA A 46 -1.32 6.39 -14.29
N PRO A 47 -0.06 5.91 -14.23
CA PRO A 47 0.53 5.16 -15.32
C PRO A 47 -0.14 3.80 -15.55
N ALA A 48 -0.72 3.19 -14.51
CA ALA A 48 -1.39 1.90 -14.65
C ALA A 48 -2.69 2.01 -15.48
N SER A 49 -2.83 1.13 -16.46
CA SER A 49 -3.98 1.08 -17.37
C SER A 49 -4.89 -0.11 -17.06
N LEU A 50 -6.16 0.03 -17.42
CA LEU A 50 -7.13 -1.08 -17.35
C LEU A 50 -6.62 -2.26 -18.21
N GLY A 51 -6.72 -3.48 -17.67
CA GLY A 51 -6.23 -4.69 -18.33
C GLY A 51 -4.72 -4.94 -18.22
N GLN A 52 -3.95 -4.00 -17.66
CA GLN A 52 -2.51 -4.16 -17.46
C GLN A 52 -2.21 -5.20 -16.39
N SER A 53 -1.22 -6.07 -16.64
CA SER A 53 -0.66 -6.95 -15.60
C SER A 53 0.33 -6.17 -14.75
N VAL A 54 0.20 -6.26 -13.43
CA VAL A 54 1.03 -5.56 -12.46
C VAL A 54 1.62 -6.53 -11.43
N LYS A 55 2.80 -6.18 -10.92
CA LYS A 55 3.47 -6.92 -9.85
C LYS A 55 3.27 -6.22 -8.51
N ALA A 56 3.33 -6.98 -7.41
CA ALA A 56 3.34 -6.42 -6.06
C ALA A 56 4.43 -5.36 -5.93
N GLY A 57 4.07 -4.18 -5.38
CA GLY A 57 4.95 -3.03 -5.25
C GLY A 57 5.05 -2.13 -6.49
N GLU A 58 4.51 -2.52 -7.65
CA GLU A 58 4.50 -1.69 -8.86
C GLU A 58 3.66 -0.42 -8.66
N VAL A 59 4.13 0.70 -9.23
CA VAL A 59 3.49 2.00 -9.09
C VAL A 59 2.24 2.06 -9.95
N LEU A 60 1.09 2.28 -9.33
CA LEU A 60 -0.21 2.42 -10.01
C LEU A 60 -0.59 3.87 -10.25
N ALA A 61 -0.37 4.72 -9.25
CA ALA A 61 -0.67 6.15 -9.31
C ALA A 61 0.23 6.95 -8.37
N THR A 62 0.29 8.24 -8.60
CA THR A 62 0.90 9.22 -7.70
C THR A 62 -0.17 10.25 -7.33
N LEU A 63 -0.39 10.42 -6.04
CA LEU A 63 -1.28 11.42 -5.47
C LEU A 63 -0.48 12.56 -4.85
N GLU A 64 -1.07 13.74 -4.77
CA GLU A 64 -0.55 14.86 -4.01
C GLU A 64 -1.52 15.23 -2.90
N SER A 65 -1.06 15.15 -1.64
CA SER A 65 -1.85 15.34 -0.44
C SER A 65 -1.16 16.34 0.49
N ARG A 66 -1.92 17.38 0.90
CA ARG A 66 -1.45 18.34 1.92
C ARG A 66 -1.38 17.68 3.30
N GLU A 67 -2.38 16.88 3.61
CA GLU A 67 -2.44 16.13 4.86
C GLU A 67 -1.20 15.24 5.05
N LEU A 68 -0.81 14.50 4.01
CA LEU A 68 0.42 13.69 4.05
C LEU A 68 1.67 14.55 4.24
N ALA A 69 1.72 15.74 3.62
CA ALA A 69 2.85 16.65 3.80
C ALA A 69 2.97 17.12 5.25
N ASP A 70 1.85 17.35 5.94
CA ASP A 70 1.82 17.73 7.36
C ASP A 70 2.33 16.58 8.25
N PHE A 71 1.88 15.34 8.02
CA PHE A 71 2.40 14.16 8.72
C PHE A 71 3.89 13.93 8.48
N LYS A 72 4.37 14.09 7.25
CA LYS A 72 5.81 13.96 6.95
C LYS A 72 6.63 15.05 7.63
N ARG A 73 6.15 16.30 7.69
CA ARG A 73 6.81 17.38 8.45
C ARG A 73 6.85 17.05 9.94
N ALA A 74 5.73 16.66 10.53
CA ALA A 74 5.66 16.30 11.94
C ALA A 74 6.66 15.16 12.29
N TYR A 75 6.80 14.17 11.43
CA TYR A 75 7.80 13.11 11.61
C TYR A 75 9.24 13.64 11.55
N LEU A 76 9.55 14.51 10.59
CA LEU A 76 10.88 15.10 10.48
C LEU A 76 11.21 15.98 11.71
N GLU A 77 10.25 16.80 12.17
CA GLU A 77 10.41 17.59 13.38
C GLU A 77 10.61 16.70 14.63
N ALA A 78 9.84 15.62 14.75
CA ALA A 78 10.00 14.68 15.86
C ALA A 78 11.40 14.05 15.85
N ARG A 79 11.92 13.69 14.67
CA ARG A 79 13.28 13.16 14.52
C ARG A 79 14.36 14.14 14.98
N GLU A 80 14.25 15.40 14.58
CA GLU A 80 15.22 16.43 14.98
C GLU A 80 15.18 16.69 16.50
N ARG A 81 13.96 16.73 17.09
CA ARG A 81 13.80 16.83 18.55
C ARG A 81 14.38 15.63 19.28
N ALA A 82 14.19 14.41 18.76
CA ALA A 82 14.75 13.21 19.36
C ALA A 82 16.27 13.19 19.29
N TRP A 83 16.85 13.61 18.18
CA TRP A 83 18.31 13.76 18.06
C TRP A 83 18.87 14.75 19.08
N LEU A 84 18.22 15.91 19.28
CA LEU A 84 18.61 16.89 20.28
C LEU A 84 18.48 16.34 21.70
N ALA A 85 17.36 15.67 22.01
CA ALA A 85 17.10 15.08 23.34
C ALA A 85 18.11 13.96 23.63
N GLU A 86 18.45 13.12 22.64
CA GLU A 86 19.50 12.10 22.76
C GLU A 86 20.87 12.73 23.08
N SER A 87 21.26 13.77 22.32
CA SER A 87 22.52 14.49 22.54
C SER A 87 22.61 15.09 23.95
N THR A 88 21.50 15.69 24.41
CA THR A 88 21.40 16.25 25.76
C THR A 88 21.49 15.16 26.81
N PHE A 89 20.74 14.07 26.64
CA PHE A 89 20.79 12.94 27.56
C PHE A 89 22.20 12.34 27.68
N GLN A 90 22.89 12.14 26.57
CA GLN A 90 24.26 11.60 26.58
C GLN A 90 25.22 12.53 27.33
N ARG A 91 25.11 13.84 27.14
CA ARG A 91 25.91 14.81 27.87
C ARG A 91 25.62 14.78 29.37
N GLU A 92 24.35 14.86 29.78
CA GLU A 92 23.96 14.84 31.20
C GLU A 92 24.32 13.49 31.87
N ALA A 93 24.19 12.37 31.17
CA ALA A 93 24.59 11.05 31.65
C ALA A 93 26.10 10.97 31.92
N MET A 94 26.92 11.59 31.08
CA MET A 94 28.38 11.67 31.26
C MET A 94 28.71 12.54 32.47
N LEU A 95 28.14 13.75 32.57
CA LEU A 95 28.37 14.68 33.66
C LEU A 95 27.91 14.11 35.02
N TRP A 96 26.79 13.41 35.01
CA TRP A 96 26.30 12.75 36.24
C TRP A 96 27.23 11.61 36.68
N LYS A 97 27.74 10.81 35.75
CA LYS A 97 28.73 9.76 36.04
C LYS A 97 30.00 10.33 36.68
N GLU A 98 30.43 11.51 36.24
CA GLU A 98 31.56 12.24 36.78
C GLU A 98 31.22 13.05 38.06
N LYS A 99 29.96 12.98 38.53
CA LYS A 99 29.44 13.72 39.69
C LYS A 99 29.51 15.24 39.55
N ILE A 100 29.38 15.75 38.32
CA ILE A 100 29.43 17.17 38.00
C ILE A 100 28.04 17.80 38.00
N THR A 101 27.01 17.06 37.52
CA THR A 101 25.62 17.55 37.45
C THR A 101 24.76 16.90 38.55
N ALA A 102 23.59 17.49 38.82
CA ALA A 102 22.62 16.95 39.74
C ALA A 102 21.91 15.72 39.13
N GLU A 103 21.50 14.76 39.96
CA GLU A 103 20.69 13.61 39.53
C GLU A 103 19.40 14.05 38.85
N GLN A 104 18.81 15.15 39.32
CA GLN A 104 17.60 15.73 38.75
C GLN A 104 17.77 16.09 37.27
N ASP A 105 18.90 16.71 36.88
CA ASP A 105 19.17 17.11 35.49
C ASP A 105 19.30 15.89 34.60
N TYR A 106 19.98 14.84 35.06
CA TYR A 106 20.05 13.55 34.37
C TYR A 106 18.65 12.93 34.16
N LEU A 107 17.79 12.94 35.21
CA LEU A 107 16.45 12.38 35.12
C LEU A 107 15.54 13.17 34.18
N ILE A 108 15.65 14.50 34.18
CA ILE A 108 14.94 15.40 33.24
C ILE A 108 15.37 15.07 31.81
N ALA A 109 16.66 14.98 31.53
CA ALA A 109 17.17 14.68 30.18
C ALA A 109 16.74 13.28 29.74
N LYS A 110 16.74 12.29 30.64
CA LYS A 110 16.27 10.93 30.37
C LYS A 110 14.78 10.89 30.02
N SER A 111 13.96 11.65 30.76
CA SER A 111 12.52 11.75 30.48
C SER A 111 12.25 12.45 29.15
N ALA A 112 12.94 13.55 28.86
CA ALA A 112 12.81 14.29 27.60
C ALA A 112 13.19 13.41 26.38
N LYS A 113 14.25 12.59 26.52
CA LYS A 113 14.61 11.61 25.47
C LYS A 113 13.49 10.59 25.27
N ALA A 114 12.98 9.99 26.34
CA ALA A 114 11.91 8.99 26.26
C ALA A 114 10.64 9.55 25.59
N GLU A 115 10.25 10.78 25.92
CA GLU A 115 9.13 11.49 25.29
C GLU A 115 9.38 11.73 23.79
N ALA A 116 10.58 12.19 23.42
CA ALA A 116 10.94 12.43 22.04
C ALA A 116 10.96 11.14 21.20
N ASP A 117 11.44 10.02 21.76
CA ASP A 117 11.44 8.70 21.12
C ASP A 117 10.00 8.21 20.87
N ILE A 118 9.09 8.41 21.82
CA ILE A 118 7.67 8.09 21.66
C ILE A 118 7.04 8.90 20.51
N ASN A 119 7.36 10.20 20.42
CA ASN A 119 6.84 11.07 19.38
C ASN A 119 7.34 10.64 17.98
N VAL A 120 8.60 10.22 17.85
CA VAL A 120 9.13 9.63 16.61
C VAL A 120 8.40 8.33 16.27
N ALA A 121 8.23 7.44 17.24
CA ALA A 121 7.57 6.15 17.02
C ALA A 121 6.11 6.35 16.58
N SER A 122 5.38 7.27 17.21
CA SER A 122 3.99 7.58 16.87
C SER A 122 3.86 8.19 15.47
N SER A 123 4.64 9.21 15.15
CA SER A 123 4.60 9.85 13.83
C SER A 123 5.05 8.91 12.72
N ARG A 124 6.04 8.03 13.00
CA ARG A 124 6.46 6.98 12.07
C ARG A 124 5.32 5.97 11.82
N ALA A 125 4.65 5.50 12.87
CA ALA A 125 3.54 4.56 12.73
C ALA A 125 2.39 5.14 11.89
N ALA A 126 2.06 6.42 12.07
CA ALA A 126 1.07 7.11 11.25
C ALA A 126 1.45 7.11 9.77
N LEU A 127 2.71 7.38 9.41
CA LEU A 127 3.17 7.38 8.02
C LEU A 127 3.18 5.98 7.39
N LEU A 128 3.52 4.94 8.17
CA LEU A 128 3.41 3.55 7.71
C LEU A 128 1.95 3.14 7.45
N ALA A 129 1.01 3.62 8.27
CA ALA A 129 -0.42 3.38 8.07
C ALA A 129 -0.94 4.03 6.77
N PHE A 130 -0.35 5.13 6.31
CA PHE A 130 -0.62 5.72 4.99
C PHE A 130 0.05 4.98 3.83
N GLY A 131 0.72 3.85 4.09
CA GLY A 131 1.33 3.01 3.06
C GLY A 131 2.74 3.42 2.63
N LEU A 132 3.41 4.31 3.36
CA LEU A 132 4.82 4.59 3.12
C LEU A 132 5.67 3.39 3.53
N THR A 133 6.74 3.16 2.78
CA THR A 133 7.74 2.14 3.09
C THR A 133 8.82 2.69 4.04
N GLU A 134 9.48 1.81 4.76
CA GLU A 134 10.65 2.17 5.60
C GLU A 134 11.77 2.86 4.79
N GLY A 135 11.95 2.45 3.55
CA GLY A 135 12.93 3.08 2.65
C GLY A 135 12.58 4.54 2.33
N GLU A 136 11.30 4.81 2.07
CA GLU A 136 10.79 6.16 1.85
C GLU A 136 10.94 7.03 3.10
N LEU A 137 10.63 6.50 4.28
CA LEU A 137 10.82 7.22 5.55
C LEU A 137 12.29 7.60 5.80
N LYS A 138 13.22 6.68 5.56
CA LYS A 138 14.66 6.94 5.72
C LYS A 138 15.18 7.99 4.74
N SER A 139 14.59 8.07 3.55
CA SER A 139 14.98 9.03 2.50
C SER A 139 14.34 10.41 2.63
N LEU A 140 13.36 10.59 3.54
CA LEU A 140 12.71 11.88 3.75
C LEU A 140 13.69 12.96 4.18
N ARG A 141 13.60 14.14 3.54
CA ARG A 141 14.38 15.34 3.84
C ARG A 141 13.48 16.58 3.74
N LEU A 142 13.70 17.56 4.62
CA LEU A 142 12.97 18.84 4.60
C LEU A 142 13.29 19.69 3.35
N GLU A 143 14.47 19.50 2.79
CA GLU A 143 14.99 20.27 1.65
C GLU A 143 14.30 19.97 0.32
N GLN A 144 13.37 18.99 0.28
CA GLN A 144 12.62 18.59 -0.91
C GLN A 144 11.11 18.76 -0.70
N PRO A 145 10.59 20.00 -0.62
CA PRO A 145 9.18 20.25 -0.28
C PRO A 145 8.20 19.63 -1.27
N GLY A 146 8.55 19.51 -2.55
CA GLY A 146 7.72 18.83 -3.56
C GLY A 146 7.57 17.32 -3.34
N ASN A 147 8.43 16.69 -2.55
CA ASN A 147 8.36 15.26 -2.24
C ASN A 147 7.49 14.98 -1.00
N LEU A 148 7.28 15.99 -0.15
CA LEU A 148 6.50 15.81 1.08
C LEU A 148 5.02 15.52 0.78
N ALA A 149 4.43 16.22 -0.19
CA ALA A 149 3.02 16.04 -0.54
C ALA A 149 2.76 14.75 -1.35
N ARG A 150 3.77 14.15 -1.97
CA ARG A 150 3.60 13.01 -2.86
C ARG A 150 3.40 11.70 -2.12
N LEU A 151 2.33 10.98 -2.53
CA LEU A 151 2.04 9.61 -2.15
C LEU A 151 2.10 8.72 -3.39
N VAL A 152 2.90 7.67 -3.34
CA VAL A 152 2.97 6.66 -4.39
C VAL A 152 2.06 5.51 -4.02
N VAL A 153 1.01 5.32 -4.81
CA VAL A 153 0.08 4.19 -4.66
C VAL A 153 0.66 3.00 -5.41
N ARG A 154 0.81 1.86 -4.70
CA ARG A 154 1.43 0.65 -5.24
C ARG A 154 0.45 -0.52 -5.26
N ALA A 155 0.68 -1.47 -6.15
CA ALA A 155 -0.05 -2.72 -6.19
C ALA A 155 0.24 -3.56 -4.93
N PRO A 156 -0.78 -4.01 -4.17
CA PRO A 156 -0.59 -4.83 -2.97
C PRO A 156 -0.21 -6.28 -3.30
N ARG A 157 -0.52 -6.73 -4.53
CA ARG A 157 -0.28 -8.10 -5.01
C ARG A 157 -0.06 -8.12 -6.51
N ASN A 158 0.40 -9.27 -7.02
CA ASN A 158 0.42 -9.55 -8.46
C ASN A 158 -1.01 -9.74 -8.97
N GLY A 159 -1.27 -9.35 -10.21
CA GLY A 159 -2.57 -9.53 -10.86
C GLY A 159 -2.75 -8.63 -12.07
N ARG A 160 -3.99 -8.50 -12.51
CA ARG A 160 -4.39 -7.61 -13.61
C ARG A 160 -5.32 -6.53 -13.08
N VAL A 161 -5.15 -5.30 -13.54
CA VAL A 161 -6.04 -4.18 -13.23
C VAL A 161 -7.39 -4.41 -13.90
N THR A 162 -8.43 -4.69 -13.12
CA THR A 162 -9.81 -4.97 -13.60
C THR A 162 -10.73 -3.76 -13.46
N ALA A 163 -10.41 -2.81 -12.57
CA ALA A 163 -11.10 -1.52 -12.50
C ALA A 163 -10.10 -0.39 -12.23
N ARG A 164 -10.41 0.80 -12.75
CA ARG A 164 -9.66 2.03 -12.55
C ARG A 164 -10.63 3.20 -12.43
N ASP A 165 -10.78 3.73 -11.21
CA ASP A 165 -11.77 4.77 -10.87
C ASP A 165 -11.10 6.11 -10.58
N LEU A 166 -10.05 6.45 -11.32
CA LEU A 166 -9.32 7.70 -11.16
C LEU A 166 -8.79 8.24 -12.49
N ALA A 167 -8.68 9.57 -12.55
CA ALA A 167 -8.08 10.30 -13.66
C ALA A 167 -7.08 11.35 -13.17
N PRO A 168 -6.02 11.67 -13.93
CA PRO A 168 -5.12 12.78 -13.62
C PRO A 168 -5.90 14.08 -13.43
N GLY A 169 -5.57 14.84 -12.38
CA GLY A 169 -6.27 16.07 -11.97
C GLY A 169 -7.52 15.86 -11.11
N GLN A 170 -8.01 14.63 -10.96
CA GLN A 170 -9.16 14.32 -10.13
C GLN A 170 -8.81 14.46 -8.64
N ARG A 171 -9.74 15.03 -7.87
CA ARG A 171 -9.67 15.03 -6.40
C ARG A 171 -10.23 13.73 -5.85
N ILE A 172 -9.49 13.14 -4.92
CA ILE A 172 -9.82 11.86 -4.28
C ILE A 172 -10.06 12.11 -2.79
N SER A 173 -11.11 11.48 -2.26
CA SER A 173 -11.39 11.42 -0.82
C SER A 173 -10.75 10.17 -0.19
N PRO A 174 -10.54 10.15 1.13
CA PRO A 174 -10.13 8.94 1.83
C PRO A 174 -11.11 7.79 1.54
N ASP A 175 -10.62 6.57 1.56
CA ASP A 175 -11.37 5.32 1.31
C ASP A 175 -12.00 5.20 -0.08
N SER A 176 -11.75 6.15 -0.99
CA SER A 176 -12.16 6.01 -2.39
C SER A 176 -11.42 4.85 -3.05
N ALA A 177 -12.13 3.98 -3.75
CA ALA A 177 -11.52 2.95 -4.58
C ALA A 177 -10.76 3.61 -5.74
N LEU A 178 -9.49 3.24 -5.90
CA LEU A 178 -8.62 3.77 -6.98
C LEU A 178 -8.45 2.73 -8.08
N PHE A 179 -8.17 1.48 -7.67
CA PHE A 179 -7.96 0.36 -8.57
C PHE A 179 -8.54 -0.91 -7.95
N THR A 180 -8.95 -1.82 -8.82
CA THR A 180 -9.18 -3.22 -8.45
C THR A 180 -8.17 -4.08 -9.19
N ILE A 181 -7.49 -4.97 -8.48
CA ILE A 181 -6.50 -5.89 -9.03
C ILE A 181 -7.00 -7.31 -8.77
N SER A 182 -7.20 -8.07 -9.86
CA SER A 182 -7.69 -9.43 -9.79
C SER A 182 -6.66 -10.41 -10.34
N ASP A 183 -6.56 -11.56 -9.68
CA ASP A 183 -5.80 -12.71 -10.17
C ASP A 183 -6.70 -13.52 -11.09
N LEU A 184 -6.51 -13.37 -12.40
CA LEU A 184 -7.33 -14.04 -13.41
C LEU A 184 -6.91 -15.48 -13.68
N ASP A 185 -5.85 -15.98 -13.06
CA ASP A 185 -5.43 -17.38 -13.14
C ASP A 185 -6.30 -18.27 -12.21
N ARG A 186 -7.12 -17.65 -11.34
CA ARG A 186 -8.04 -18.32 -10.41
C ARG A 186 -9.48 -17.91 -10.70
N LEU A 187 -10.08 -18.58 -11.68
CA LEU A 187 -11.48 -18.42 -12.03
C LEU A 187 -12.30 -19.56 -11.45
N VAL A 188 -13.56 -19.29 -11.11
CA VAL A 188 -14.57 -20.27 -10.70
C VAL A 188 -15.81 -20.11 -11.59
N ALA A 189 -16.43 -21.23 -11.93
CA ALA A 189 -17.67 -21.28 -12.67
C ALA A 189 -18.83 -21.68 -11.77
#